data_40de162054129c539714bedd5472a272
#
_entry.id   40de162054129c539714bedd5472a272
#
_cell.length_a   1.000
_cell.length_b   1.000
_cell.length_c   1.000
_cell.angle_alpha   90.00
_cell.angle_beta   90.00
_cell.angle_gamma   90.00
#
_symmetry.space_group_name_H-M   'P 1'
#
loop_
_entity.id
_entity.type
_entity.pdbx_description
1 polymer ?
#
loop_
_entity_poly.entity_id
_entity_poly.type
_entity_poly.pdbx_seq_one_letter_code
_entity_poly.pdbx_strand_id
1 'polypeptide(L)'
;MWCETHRNTIPNVSGPMYNYHISTKGYKMPNWCYNTLTIQGPKSEVDMIKDRLNKPFTLAQETYGMGDISSSGFPTKIKLVEYNNPVFAFHNIHSYKDDGITDEEYACQPSRGGIDTNDPDWFRKSVEFAKTQKDWYSWNNSNWGTKWDVAVRDDEEYSNTELLEYKSEGDHNWLVYKYETAWSPAVTILTKLSNLVPNCLLTLEYEEETGWGGEYEIVRGEVKTILEYENRCYACQSFDTLSYCENDCGEFCDECGQGSWQNEVEMAECQTHSVVLANEKTYTQEEALNV
;
A
#
# COMPACT_ATOMS: atom_id res chain seq x y z
N MET A 1 -19.87 -35.53 -1.94
CA MET A 1 -20.32 -34.42 -2.79
C MET A 1 -19.19 -33.36 -2.70
N TRP A 2 -18.30 -33.33 -3.69
CA TRP A 2 -17.06 -32.61 -3.72
C TRP A 2 -17.35 -31.17 -4.17
N CYS A 3 -16.92 -30.20 -3.41
CA CYS A 3 -16.94 -28.79 -3.79
C CYS A 3 -15.60 -28.50 -4.49
N GLU A 4 -15.66 -28.19 -5.78
CA GLU A 4 -14.52 -27.81 -6.59
C GLU A 4 -13.99 -26.46 -6.12
N THR A 5 -12.76 -26.48 -5.63
CA THR A 5 -11.99 -25.29 -5.33
C THR A 5 -11.50 -24.69 -6.65
N HIS A 6 -11.98 -23.51 -6.98
CA HIS A 6 -11.38 -22.69 -8.04
C HIS A 6 -9.92 -22.37 -7.66
N ARG A 7 -9.00 -22.94 -8.39
CA ARG A 7 -7.60 -22.48 -8.38
C ARG A 7 -7.55 -21.13 -9.07
N ASN A 8 -7.45 -20.09 -8.31
CA ASN A 8 -6.93 -18.84 -8.83
C ASN A 8 -5.44 -19.06 -9.13
N THR A 9 -5.15 -19.42 -10.37
CA THR A 9 -3.81 -19.32 -10.93
C THR A 9 -3.52 -17.83 -11.07
N ILE A 10 -2.65 -17.30 -10.21
CA ILE A 10 -2.01 -16.02 -10.43
C ILE A 10 -1.29 -16.15 -11.78
N PRO A 11 -1.63 -15.34 -12.80
CA PRO A 11 -0.88 -15.38 -14.05
C PRO A 11 0.56 -14.99 -13.73
N ASN A 12 1.48 -15.78 -14.26
CA ASN A 12 2.90 -15.47 -14.24
C ASN A 12 3.10 -14.32 -15.25
N VAL A 13 2.89 -13.09 -14.81
CA VAL A 13 3.03 -11.89 -15.63
C VAL A 13 4.52 -11.63 -15.76
N SER A 14 5.12 -12.23 -16.76
CA SER A 14 6.38 -11.76 -17.33
C SER A 14 6.06 -10.54 -18.21
N GLY A 15 5.69 -9.44 -17.59
CA GLY A 15 5.60 -8.14 -18.24
C GLY A 15 6.99 -7.58 -18.56
N PRO A 16 7.12 -6.69 -19.55
CA PRO A 16 8.38 -6.10 -19.91
C PRO A 16 8.99 -5.36 -18.73
N MET A 17 10.29 -5.59 -18.53
CA MET A 17 11.07 -4.91 -17.49
C MET A 17 11.08 -3.41 -17.78
N TYR A 18 10.22 -2.66 -17.10
CA TYR A 18 10.48 -1.24 -16.93
C TYR A 18 11.85 -1.10 -16.26
N ASN A 19 12.70 -0.24 -16.82
CA ASN A 19 14.01 0.09 -16.28
C ASN A 19 13.83 0.74 -14.89
N TYR A 20 13.67 -0.10 -13.87
CA TYR A 20 13.80 0.36 -12.49
C TYR A 20 15.23 0.85 -12.30
N HIS A 21 15.39 2.08 -11.90
CA HIS A 21 16.65 2.60 -11.39
C HIS A 21 17.05 1.70 -10.21
N ILE A 22 17.94 0.75 -10.49
CA ILE A 22 18.56 -0.09 -9.46
C ILE A 22 19.43 0.86 -8.64
N SER A 23 18.93 1.25 -7.47
CA SER A 23 19.77 1.81 -6.44
C SER A 23 20.90 0.82 -6.17
N THR A 24 22.13 1.30 -6.22
CA THR A 24 23.37 0.51 -6.10
C THR A 24 23.54 -0.22 -4.74
N LYS A 25 22.53 -0.29 -3.90
CA LYS A 25 22.52 -0.98 -2.60
C LYS A 25 21.62 -2.22 -2.51
N GLY A 26 21.08 -2.73 -3.61
CA GLY A 26 20.44 -4.05 -3.64
C GLY A 26 19.15 -4.23 -2.83
N TYR A 27 18.56 -3.18 -2.31
CA TYR A 27 17.25 -3.24 -1.67
C TYR A 27 16.18 -3.20 -2.77
N LYS A 28 15.39 -4.28 -2.91
CA LYS A 28 14.13 -4.22 -3.65
C LYS A 28 13.24 -3.23 -2.91
N MET A 29 12.98 -2.06 -3.51
CA MET A 29 11.93 -1.18 -3.02
C MET A 29 10.59 -1.90 -3.16
N PRO A 30 9.70 -1.85 -2.17
CA PRO A 30 8.34 -2.35 -2.35
C PRO A 30 7.64 -1.47 -3.38
N ASN A 31 6.62 -2.01 -4.03
CA ASN A 31 5.64 -1.17 -4.69
C ASN A 31 4.97 -0.29 -3.63
N TRP A 32 4.80 0.98 -3.94
CA TRP A 32 4.17 1.92 -3.04
C TRP A 32 2.68 2.04 -3.32
N CYS A 33 1.91 2.08 -2.25
CA CYS A 33 0.50 2.40 -2.29
C CYS A 33 0.31 3.81 -1.75
N TYR A 34 -0.17 4.71 -2.58
CA TYR A 34 -0.46 6.11 -2.27
C TYR A 34 -1.83 6.20 -1.63
N ASN A 35 -1.92 6.78 -0.45
CA ASN A 35 -3.14 6.84 0.34
C ASN A 35 -3.55 8.27 0.62
N THR A 36 -4.84 8.57 0.50
CA THR A 36 -5.46 9.79 1.01
C THR A 36 -6.54 9.39 2.01
N LEU A 37 -6.32 9.71 3.27
CA LEU A 37 -7.24 9.42 4.36
C LEU A 37 -7.96 10.69 4.81
N THR A 38 -9.28 10.70 4.66
CA THR A 38 -10.15 11.73 5.22
C THR A 38 -10.82 11.21 6.48
N ILE A 39 -10.74 11.96 7.57
CA ILE A 39 -11.44 11.71 8.83
C ILE A 39 -12.40 12.88 9.03
N GLN A 40 -13.70 12.61 9.04
CA GLN A 40 -14.71 13.66 9.22
C GLN A 40 -15.72 13.26 10.29
N GLY A 41 -16.11 14.23 11.12
CA GLY A 41 -17.06 13.97 12.18
C GLY A 41 -17.10 15.07 13.25
N PRO A 42 -17.59 14.74 14.47
CA PRO A 42 -17.65 15.68 15.55
C PRO A 42 -16.29 16.30 15.87
N LYS A 43 -16.25 17.62 16.00
CA LYS A 43 -15.03 18.38 16.28
C LYS A 43 -14.19 17.78 17.40
N SER A 44 -14.83 17.37 18.50
CA SER A 44 -14.15 16.81 19.68
C SER A 44 -13.41 15.52 19.37
N GLU A 45 -13.96 14.64 18.52
CA GLU A 45 -13.30 13.37 18.14
C GLU A 45 -12.18 13.60 17.14
N VAL A 46 -12.41 14.47 16.13
CA VAL A 46 -11.39 14.81 15.13
C VAL A 46 -10.19 15.51 15.77
N ASP A 47 -10.42 16.46 16.70
CA ASP A 47 -9.35 17.14 17.43
C ASP A 47 -8.57 16.15 18.31
N MET A 48 -9.29 15.31 19.06
CA MET A 48 -8.68 14.30 19.92
C MET A 48 -7.80 13.34 19.13
N ILE A 49 -8.28 12.86 17.98
CA ILE A 49 -7.50 11.92 17.18
C ILE A 49 -6.32 12.60 16.51
N LYS A 50 -6.45 13.82 16.01
CA LYS A 50 -5.34 14.60 15.46
C LYS A 50 -4.22 14.75 16.49
N ASP A 51 -4.56 15.13 17.71
CA ASP A 51 -3.60 15.29 18.81
C ASP A 51 -2.98 13.96 19.26
N ARG A 52 -3.69 12.84 19.07
CA ARG A 52 -3.15 11.50 19.32
C ARG A 52 -2.17 11.08 18.25
N LEU A 53 -2.50 11.25 16.98
CA LEU A 53 -1.72 10.76 15.83
C LEU A 53 -0.35 11.42 15.71
N ASN A 54 -0.20 12.65 16.22
CA ASN A 54 1.05 13.42 16.16
C ASN A 54 1.89 13.36 17.44
N LYS A 55 1.56 12.50 18.41
CA LYS A 55 2.34 12.39 19.65
C LYS A 55 3.74 11.84 19.38
N PRO A 56 4.77 12.39 20.02
CA PRO A 56 6.11 11.82 19.99
C PRO A 56 6.12 10.38 20.53
N PHE A 57 6.97 9.54 19.92
CA PHE A 57 7.18 8.16 20.37
C PHE A 57 8.58 7.67 20.04
N THR A 58 8.94 6.51 20.57
CA THR A 58 10.18 5.80 20.25
C THR A 58 9.85 4.42 19.70
N LEU A 59 10.56 4.03 18.65
CA LEU A 59 10.44 2.73 17.99
C LEU A 59 11.74 1.95 18.14
N ALA A 60 11.65 0.69 18.55
CA ALA A 60 12.80 -0.19 18.59
C ALA A 60 13.17 -0.65 17.18
N GLN A 61 14.44 -0.51 16.83
CA GLN A 61 15.00 -1.00 15.55
C GLN A 61 16.22 -1.86 15.85
N GLU A 62 16.38 -2.88 15.02
CA GLU A 62 17.59 -3.69 15.05
C GLU A 62 18.78 -2.89 14.52
N THR A 63 19.93 -2.99 15.19
CA THR A 63 21.19 -2.48 14.65
C THR A 63 21.90 -3.59 13.90
N TYR A 64 22.03 -3.42 12.58
CA TYR A 64 22.81 -4.34 11.75
C TYR A 64 24.32 -4.19 12.04
N GLY A 65 24.87 -5.13 12.83
CA GLY A 65 26.31 -5.34 12.96
C GLY A 65 26.64 -6.75 12.50
N MET A 66 27.54 -6.93 11.53
CA MET A 66 28.04 -8.27 11.18
C MET A 66 28.66 -8.91 12.43
N GLY A 67 28.00 -9.90 13.01
CA GLY A 67 28.49 -10.66 14.16
C GLY A 67 27.66 -10.58 15.44
N ASP A 68 26.59 -9.81 15.48
CA ASP A 68 25.83 -9.51 16.70
C ASP A 68 24.50 -10.30 16.87
N ILE A 69 24.34 -11.43 16.17
CA ILE A 69 23.17 -12.31 16.41
C ILE A 69 23.51 -13.23 17.56
N SER A 70 22.78 -13.12 18.66
CA SER A 70 22.89 -14.06 19.77
C SER A 70 22.45 -15.46 19.31
N SER A 71 22.96 -16.50 19.96
CA SER A 71 22.57 -17.90 19.72
C SER A 71 21.08 -18.18 19.98
N SER A 72 20.35 -17.21 20.59
CA SER A 72 18.91 -17.23 20.82
C SER A 72 18.11 -16.59 19.70
N GLY A 73 18.75 -16.00 18.66
CA GLY A 73 18.08 -15.30 17.56
C GLY A 73 17.61 -13.86 17.91
N PHE A 74 17.86 -13.40 19.13
CA PHE A 74 17.55 -12.01 19.52
C PHE A 74 18.70 -11.09 19.13
N PRO A 75 18.40 -9.84 18.72
CA PRO A 75 19.43 -8.85 18.44
C PRO A 75 20.23 -8.56 19.70
N THR A 76 21.55 -8.52 19.57
CA THR A 76 22.45 -8.19 20.69
C THR A 76 22.44 -6.70 21.01
N LYS A 77 21.98 -5.87 20.08
CA LYS A 77 21.82 -4.43 20.24
C LYS A 77 20.58 -3.95 19.53
N ILE A 78 19.72 -3.27 20.26
CA ILE A 78 18.59 -2.51 19.72
C ILE A 78 18.93 -1.03 19.78
N LYS A 79 18.47 -0.29 18.79
CA LYS A 79 18.47 1.17 18.77
C LYS A 79 17.03 1.64 18.96
N LEU A 80 16.82 2.55 19.91
CA LEU A 80 15.57 3.28 19.98
C LEU A 80 15.67 4.50 19.06
N VAL A 81 14.76 4.56 18.11
CA VAL A 81 14.63 5.68 17.16
C VAL A 81 13.52 6.58 17.64
N GLU A 82 13.82 7.88 17.75
CA GLU A 82 12.89 8.89 18.24
C GLU A 82 12.15 9.52 17.06
N TYR A 83 10.84 9.67 17.22
CA TYR A 83 9.93 10.40 16.35
C TYR A 83 9.34 11.54 17.18
N ASN A 84 9.94 12.75 17.07
CA ASN A 84 9.60 13.87 17.97
C ASN A 84 8.40 14.65 17.45
N ASN A 85 8.22 14.77 16.14
CA ASN A 85 7.15 15.53 15.52
C ASN A 85 6.45 14.75 14.39
N PRO A 86 5.92 13.54 14.66
CA PRO A 86 5.24 12.79 13.62
C PRO A 86 3.97 13.53 13.20
N VAL A 87 3.73 13.65 11.90
CA VAL A 87 2.48 14.21 11.37
C VAL A 87 1.34 13.24 11.56
N PHE A 88 1.62 11.96 11.29
CA PHE A 88 0.73 10.83 11.43
C PHE A 88 1.56 9.58 11.73
N ALA A 89 1.11 8.75 12.67
CA ALA A 89 1.81 7.53 13.05
C ALA A 89 0.83 6.39 13.35
N PHE A 90 1.04 5.23 12.78
CA PHE A 90 0.31 4.01 13.11
C PHE A 90 0.61 3.55 14.54
N HIS A 91 1.84 3.75 14.99
CA HIS A 91 2.26 3.51 16.37
C HIS A 91 1.35 4.20 17.39
N ASN A 92 0.88 5.40 17.08
CA ASN A 92 0.00 6.17 17.96
C ASN A 92 -1.46 5.68 17.96
N ILE A 93 -1.83 4.83 17.00
CA ILE A 93 -3.13 4.15 17.00
C ILE A 93 -3.04 2.86 17.82
N HIS A 94 -2.05 2.02 17.51
CA HIS A 94 -1.80 0.74 18.16
C HIS A 94 -0.33 0.35 18.03
N SER A 95 0.36 0.22 19.16
CA SER A 95 1.77 -0.12 19.22
C SER A 95 1.98 -1.57 19.69
N TYR A 96 3.12 -2.17 19.38
CA TYR A 96 3.50 -3.50 19.90
C TYR A 96 3.55 -3.53 21.44
N LYS A 97 3.79 -2.38 22.09
CA LYS A 97 3.78 -2.26 23.54
C LYS A 97 2.39 -2.41 24.15
N ASP A 98 1.34 -2.06 23.39
CA ASP A 98 -0.05 -2.28 23.82
C ASP A 98 -0.38 -3.78 23.91
N ASP A 99 0.32 -4.61 23.13
CA ASP A 99 0.21 -6.08 23.17
C ASP A 99 1.21 -6.73 24.16
N GLY A 100 1.93 -5.93 24.95
CA GLY A 100 2.91 -6.41 25.93
C GLY A 100 4.19 -6.99 25.32
N ILE A 101 4.50 -6.63 24.07
CA ILE A 101 5.72 -7.05 23.38
C ILE A 101 6.86 -6.13 23.80
N THR A 102 8.03 -6.71 24.15
CA THR A 102 9.21 -5.91 24.52
C THR A 102 9.93 -5.36 23.30
N ASP A 103 10.78 -4.35 23.51
CA ASP A 103 11.61 -3.76 22.47
C ASP A 103 12.53 -4.80 21.80
N GLU A 104 13.05 -5.78 22.58
CA GLU A 104 13.89 -6.87 22.10
C GLU A 104 13.11 -7.86 21.24
N GLU A 105 11.90 -8.24 21.65
CA GLU A 105 11.04 -9.15 20.89
C GLU A 105 10.64 -8.50 19.57
N TYR A 106 10.24 -7.22 19.60
CA TYR A 106 9.81 -6.49 18.40
C TYR A 106 10.97 -6.26 17.43
N ALA A 107 12.14 -5.84 17.90
CA ALA A 107 13.30 -5.58 17.06
C ALA A 107 13.98 -6.86 16.51
N CYS A 108 13.44 -8.04 16.81
CA CYS A 108 13.95 -9.32 16.34
C CYS A 108 13.84 -9.48 14.82
N GLN A 109 14.74 -10.29 14.23
CA GLN A 109 14.62 -10.66 12.81
C GLN A 109 13.43 -11.60 12.60
N PRO A 110 12.69 -11.44 11.50
CA PRO A 110 11.58 -12.31 11.15
C PRO A 110 12.03 -13.77 11.04
N SER A 111 11.33 -14.65 11.72
CA SER A 111 11.55 -16.09 11.63
C SER A 111 10.72 -16.70 10.51
N ARG A 112 11.33 -17.55 9.70
CA ARG A 112 10.61 -18.33 8.67
C ARG A 112 9.92 -19.59 9.23
N GLY A 113 10.07 -19.88 10.52
CA GLY A 113 9.38 -20.96 11.21
C GLY A 113 9.75 -22.38 10.80
N GLY A 114 10.74 -22.57 9.95
CA GLY A 114 11.11 -23.90 9.45
C GLY A 114 10.00 -24.62 8.68
N ILE A 115 9.08 -23.89 8.07
CA ILE A 115 7.94 -24.45 7.34
C ILE A 115 8.46 -25.11 6.06
N ASP A 116 8.10 -26.38 5.85
CA ASP A 116 8.42 -27.11 4.64
C ASP A 116 7.65 -26.55 3.46
N THR A 117 8.34 -25.95 2.50
CA THR A 117 7.75 -25.35 1.29
C THR A 117 7.20 -26.40 0.31
N ASN A 118 7.48 -27.69 0.51
CA ASN A 118 6.89 -28.78 -0.26
C ASN A 118 5.53 -29.22 0.32
N ASP A 119 5.15 -28.76 1.51
CA ASP A 119 3.84 -29.01 2.10
C ASP A 119 2.77 -28.29 1.24
N PRO A 120 1.70 -28.98 0.75
CA PRO A 120 0.65 -28.33 -0.02
C PRO A 120 -0.02 -27.15 0.69
N ASP A 121 -0.01 -27.15 2.02
CA ASP A 121 -0.59 -26.13 2.88
C ASP A 121 0.44 -25.11 3.39
N TRP A 122 1.66 -25.12 2.84
CA TRP A 122 2.76 -24.30 3.36
C TRP A 122 2.42 -22.81 3.46
N PHE A 123 1.70 -22.27 2.48
CA PHE A 123 1.32 -20.85 2.47
C PHE A 123 0.39 -20.52 3.65
N ARG A 124 -0.68 -21.30 3.85
CA ARG A 124 -1.60 -21.12 4.99
C ARG A 124 -0.86 -21.24 6.33
N LYS A 125 -0.01 -22.27 6.47
CA LYS A 125 0.81 -22.47 7.67
C LYS A 125 1.78 -21.32 7.91
N SER A 126 2.37 -20.73 6.86
CA SER A 126 3.24 -19.57 6.95
C SER A 126 2.48 -18.33 7.47
N VAL A 127 1.28 -18.09 6.97
CA VAL A 127 0.43 -16.99 7.42
C VAL A 127 0.01 -17.18 8.88
N GLU A 128 -0.41 -18.39 9.25
CA GLU A 128 -0.78 -18.71 10.64
C GLU A 128 0.43 -18.55 11.58
N PHE A 129 1.60 -19.02 11.17
CA PHE A 129 2.83 -18.85 11.93
C PHE A 129 3.20 -17.38 12.10
N ALA A 130 3.16 -16.57 11.01
CA ALA A 130 3.48 -15.15 11.05
C ALA A 130 2.61 -14.40 12.07
N LYS A 131 1.32 -14.73 12.18
CA LYS A 131 0.41 -14.13 13.17
C LYS A 131 0.79 -14.39 14.62
N THR A 132 1.61 -15.40 14.90
CA THR A 132 2.09 -15.73 16.25
C THR A 132 3.42 -15.08 16.58
N GLN A 133 4.07 -14.46 15.58
CA GLN A 133 5.39 -13.85 15.76
C GLN A 133 5.27 -12.43 16.31
N LYS A 134 6.29 -12.04 17.09
CA LYS A 134 6.35 -10.74 17.75
C LYS A 134 7.36 -9.80 17.11
N ASP A 135 8.13 -10.30 16.13
CA ASP A 135 9.07 -9.49 15.38
C ASP A 135 8.35 -8.37 14.61
N TRP A 136 9.06 -7.26 14.37
CA TRP A 136 8.50 -6.06 13.77
C TRP A 136 7.78 -6.30 12.43
N TYR A 137 8.34 -7.18 11.58
CA TYR A 137 7.77 -7.43 10.27
C TYR A 137 6.44 -8.18 10.35
N SER A 138 6.41 -9.28 11.11
CA SER A 138 5.21 -10.10 11.29
C SER A 138 4.13 -9.36 12.07
N TRP A 139 4.54 -8.65 13.12
CA TRP A 139 3.61 -7.89 13.95
C TRP A 139 2.99 -6.71 13.19
N ASN A 140 3.79 -5.90 12.46
CA ASN A 140 3.30 -4.77 11.67
C ASN A 140 2.30 -5.22 10.60
N ASN A 141 2.65 -6.23 9.80
CA ASN A 141 1.74 -6.76 8.78
C ASN A 141 0.43 -7.29 9.38
N SER A 142 0.49 -7.92 10.55
CA SER A 142 -0.71 -8.46 11.23
C SER A 142 -1.57 -7.38 11.88
N ASN A 143 -0.96 -6.31 12.41
CA ASN A 143 -1.64 -5.32 13.22
C ASN A 143 -1.89 -3.98 12.52
N TRP A 144 -1.00 -3.60 11.58
CA TRP A 144 -1.18 -2.39 10.77
C TRP A 144 -1.69 -2.71 9.36
N GLY A 145 -1.42 -3.92 8.84
CA GLY A 145 -1.74 -4.31 7.45
C GLY A 145 -0.70 -3.83 6.45
N THR A 146 0.46 -3.34 6.92
CA THR A 146 1.59 -2.91 6.11
C THR A 146 2.91 -3.12 6.85
N LYS A 147 4.02 -3.08 6.11
CA LYS A 147 5.35 -3.38 6.64
C LYS A 147 5.88 -2.34 7.60
N TRP A 148 5.69 -1.05 7.31
CA TRP A 148 6.29 0.06 8.06
C TRP A 148 5.25 1.03 8.60
N ASP A 149 5.63 1.76 9.66
CA ASP A 149 4.89 2.95 10.07
C ASP A 149 5.02 4.04 8.98
N VAL A 150 4.05 4.91 8.93
CA VAL A 150 4.03 6.07 8.03
C VAL A 150 4.60 7.33 8.68
N ALA A 151 5.01 7.23 9.94
CA ALA A 151 5.66 8.32 10.64
C ALA A 151 7.02 8.64 10.03
N VAL A 152 7.30 9.93 9.84
CA VAL A 152 8.56 10.47 9.32
C VAL A 152 9.35 11.08 10.46
N ARG A 153 10.66 10.85 10.49
CA ARG A 153 11.56 11.45 11.47
C ARG A 153 11.97 12.85 11.05
N ASP A 154 12.33 13.67 12.03
CA ASP A 154 12.80 15.05 11.79
C ASP A 154 14.09 15.12 10.94
N ASP A 155 14.89 14.05 10.91
CA ASP A 155 16.16 13.96 10.17
C ASP A 155 16.02 13.30 8.77
N GLU A 156 14.80 12.96 8.35
CA GLU A 156 14.53 12.42 7.02
C GLU A 156 14.34 13.56 6.01
N GLU A 157 15.06 13.48 4.90
CA GLU A 157 15.06 14.50 3.85
C GLU A 157 13.71 14.55 3.08
N TYR A 158 13.01 13.41 3.00
CA TYR A 158 11.76 13.29 2.27
C TYR A 158 10.65 12.79 3.21
N SER A 159 9.56 13.56 3.23
CA SER A 159 8.36 13.17 3.95
C SER A 159 7.32 12.64 2.96
N ASN A 160 6.96 11.36 3.13
CA ASN A 160 5.87 10.73 2.39
C ASN A 160 4.54 10.80 3.16
N THR A 161 4.51 11.59 4.24
CA THR A 161 3.33 11.75 5.11
C THR A 161 3.08 13.23 5.35
N GLU A 162 1.93 13.69 4.93
CA GLU A 162 1.52 15.09 4.99
C GLU A 162 0.12 15.25 5.58
N LEU A 163 -0.08 16.33 6.36
CA LEU A 163 -1.39 16.84 6.70
C LEU A 163 -1.80 17.82 5.59
N LEU A 164 -2.69 17.39 4.68
CA LEU A 164 -3.14 18.23 3.58
C LEU A 164 -4.16 19.27 4.01
N GLU A 165 -5.08 18.88 4.89
CA GLU A 165 -6.16 19.76 5.33
C GLU A 165 -6.55 19.50 6.79
N TYR A 166 -6.81 20.58 7.51
CA TYR A 166 -7.57 20.58 8.75
C TYR A 166 -8.57 21.72 8.70
N LYS A 167 -9.84 21.39 8.59
CA LYS A 167 -10.94 22.34 8.45
C LYS A 167 -11.95 22.16 9.57
N SER A 168 -12.48 23.28 10.06
CA SER A 168 -13.51 23.32 11.10
C SER A 168 -14.71 24.12 10.60
N GLU A 169 -15.91 23.52 10.71
CA GLU A 169 -17.15 24.15 10.34
C GLU A 169 -18.25 23.80 11.36
N GLY A 170 -18.53 24.76 12.24
CA GLY A 170 -19.42 24.54 13.38
C GLY A 170 -18.91 23.46 14.34
N ASP A 171 -19.73 22.43 14.55
CA ASP A 171 -19.39 21.29 15.40
C ASP A 171 -18.75 20.12 14.62
N HIS A 172 -18.45 20.32 13.34
CA HIS A 172 -17.85 19.33 12.45
C HIS A 172 -16.45 19.72 12.01
N ASN A 173 -15.54 18.77 12.00
CA ASN A 173 -14.19 18.96 11.52
C ASN A 173 -13.85 17.91 10.44
N TRP A 174 -12.92 18.31 9.57
CA TRP A 174 -12.29 17.46 8.55
C TRP A 174 -10.79 17.46 8.77
N LEU A 175 -10.18 16.31 8.59
CA LEU A 175 -8.77 16.08 8.70
C LEU A 175 -8.34 15.19 7.53
N VAL A 176 -7.42 15.65 6.69
CA VAL A 176 -7.00 14.94 5.49
C VAL A 176 -5.50 14.69 5.57
N TYR A 177 -5.11 13.42 5.56
CA TYR A 177 -3.73 12.98 5.47
C TYR A 177 -3.43 12.35 4.12
N LYS A 178 -2.22 12.59 3.60
CA LYS A 178 -1.63 11.85 2.51
C LYS A 178 -0.43 11.09 3.05
N TYR A 179 -0.29 9.81 2.69
CA TYR A 179 0.84 8.97 3.09
C TYR A 179 1.03 7.78 2.15
N GLU A 180 2.19 7.14 2.24
CA GLU A 180 2.53 5.99 1.43
C GLU A 180 2.70 4.74 2.30
N THR A 181 2.21 3.60 1.79
CA THR A 181 2.35 2.30 2.45
C THR A 181 2.97 1.28 1.51
N ALA A 182 3.61 0.26 2.08
CA ALA A 182 4.23 -0.80 1.29
C ALA A 182 3.18 -1.82 0.84
N TRP A 183 3.07 -2.02 -0.48
CA TRP A 183 2.29 -3.05 -1.19
C TRP A 183 0.77 -2.94 -1.16
N SER A 184 0.18 -2.36 -0.15
CA SER A 184 -1.29 -2.30 -0.01
C SER A 184 -1.70 -1.20 0.97
N PRO A 185 -2.95 -0.72 0.90
CA PRO A 185 -3.48 0.21 1.89
C PRO A 185 -3.56 -0.45 3.26
N ALA A 186 -3.26 0.32 4.30
CA ALA A 186 -3.20 -0.18 5.68
C ALA A 186 -4.59 -0.25 6.35
N VAL A 187 -5.53 -0.96 5.75
CA VAL A 187 -6.94 -1.02 6.22
C VAL A 187 -7.05 -1.56 7.64
N THR A 188 -6.20 -2.52 8.02
CA THR A 188 -6.23 -3.14 9.35
C THR A 188 -6.05 -2.12 10.48
N ILE A 189 -5.09 -1.20 10.36
CA ILE A 189 -4.90 -0.17 11.39
C ILE A 189 -6.00 0.90 11.34
N LEU A 190 -6.57 1.19 10.17
CA LEU A 190 -7.65 2.14 10.03
C LEU A 190 -8.96 1.62 10.64
N THR A 191 -9.21 0.30 10.65
CA THR A 191 -10.34 -0.26 11.41
C THR A 191 -10.18 -0.02 12.92
N LYS A 192 -8.94 -0.16 13.45
CA LYS A 192 -8.65 0.18 14.84
C LYS A 192 -8.83 1.67 15.10
N LEU A 193 -8.36 2.52 14.18
CA LEU A 193 -8.54 3.98 14.26
C LEU A 193 -10.02 4.37 14.33
N SER A 194 -10.87 3.80 13.47
CA SER A 194 -12.30 4.10 13.43
C SER A 194 -13.04 3.73 14.73
N ASN A 195 -12.53 2.73 15.47
CA ASN A 195 -13.07 2.39 16.79
C ASN A 195 -12.70 3.41 17.86
N LEU A 196 -11.60 4.17 17.68
CA LEU A 196 -11.23 5.26 18.60
C LEU A 196 -12.09 6.52 18.39
N VAL A 197 -12.68 6.67 17.19
CA VAL A 197 -13.54 7.79 16.80
C VAL A 197 -14.85 7.28 16.20
N PRO A 198 -15.72 6.65 17.00
CA PRO A 198 -16.86 5.87 16.52
C PRO A 198 -17.96 6.71 15.86
N ASN A 199 -17.93 8.04 15.98
CA ASN A 199 -18.87 8.95 15.33
C ASN A 199 -18.25 9.67 14.13
N CYS A 200 -17.02 9.31 13.76
CA CYS A 200 -16.37 9.80 12.54
C CYS A 200 -16.55 8.79 11.39
N LEU A 201 -16.65 9.33 10.18
CA LEU A 201 -16.46 8.59 8.94
C LEU A 201 -14.99 8.72 8.53
N LEU A 202 -14.35 7.62 8.27
CA LEU A 202 -13.05 7.55 7.61
C LEU A 202 -13.28 7.17 6.16
N THR A 203 -12.76 7.97 5.22
CA THR A 203 -12.71 7.64 3.79
C THR A 203 -11.27 7.46 3.41
N LEU A 204 -10.94 6.31 2.84
CA LEU A 204 -9.61 5.99 2.34
C LEU A 204 -9.66 5.82 0.84
N GLU A 205 -9.03 6.75 0.12
CA GLU A 205 -8.71 6.60 -1.30
C GLU A 205 -7.28 6.10 -1.42
N TYR A 206 -7.04 5.11 -2.31
CA TYR A 206 -5.71 4.55 -2.48
C TYR A 206 -5.46 4.13 -3.93
N GLU A 207 -4.20 4.24 -4.34
CA GLU A 207 -3.72 3.77 -5.65
C GLU A 207 -2.30 3.20 -5.50
N GLU A 208 -2.08 2.01 -6.01
CA GLU A 208 -0.78 1.36 -6.00
C GLU A 208 -0.02 1.68 -7.30
N GLU A 209 1.31 1.66 -7.28
CA GLU A 209 2.18 2.06 -8.40
C GLU A 209 1.86 1.35 -9.73
N THR A 210 1.29 0.15 -9.70
CA THR A 210 0.90 -0.60 -10.90
C THR A 210 -0.49 -0.23 -11.42
N GLY A 211 -1.18 0.73 -10.75
CA GLY A 211 -2.40 1.34 -11.23
C GLY A 211 -3.70 0.73 -10.72
N TRP A 212 -3.65 -0.28 -9.82
CA TRP A 212 -4.86 -0.73 -9.13
C TRP A 212 -5.13 0.12 -7.88
N GLY A 213 -6.37 0.22 -7.49
CA GLY A 213 -6.73 1.07 -6.38
C GLY A 213 -8.19 1.00 -6.00
N GLY A 214 -8.64 1.96 -5.21
CA GLY A 214 -10.03 2.01 -4.78
C GLY A 214 -10.32 3.04 -3.71
N GLU A 215 -11.53 2.90 -3.14
CA GLU A 215 -12.04 3.73 -2.06
C GLU A 215 -12.77 2.86 -1.03
N TYR A 216 -12.47 3.08 0.23
CA TYR A 216 -13.16 2.48 1.36
C TYR A 216 -13.79 3.53 2.27
N GLU A 217 -15.00 3.25 2.76
CA GLU A 217 -15.59 3.89 3.94
C GLU A 217 -15.39 2.99 5.16
N ILE A 218 -14.91 3.57 6.27
CA ILE A 218 -14.63 2.82 7.50
C ILE A 218 -15.29 3.53 8.67
N VAL A 219 -16.19 2.83 9.37
CA VAL A 219 -16.90 3.33 10.54
C VAL A 219 -17.00 2.22 11.60
N ARG A 220 -16.57 2.49 12.83
CA ARG A 220 -16.68 1.54 13.98
C ARG A 220 -16.08 0.18 13.68
N GLY A 221 -14.96 0.13 12.98
CA GLY A 221 -14.28 -1.10 12.60
C GLY A 221 -14.89 -1.84 11.41
N GLU A 222 -16.00 -1.38 10.86
CA GLU A 222 -16.60 -1.94 9.65
C GLU A 222 -16.07 -1.23 8.42
N VAL A 223 -15.65 -2.02 7.42
CA VAL A 223 -15.12 -1.55 6.14
C VAL A 223 -16.15 -1.80 5.05
N LYS A 224 -16.49 -0.76 4.30
CA LYS A 224 -17.34 -0.84 3.14
C LYS A 224 -16.55 -0.42 1.90
N THR A 225 -16.48 -1.29 0.92
CA THR A 225 -15.91 -0.97 -0.39
C THR A 225 -16.87 -0.08 -1.16
N ILE A 226 -16.38 1.08 -1.59
CA ILE A 226 -17.11 2.03 -2.42
C ILE A 226 -16.70 1.87 -3.88
N LEU A 227 -15.39 1.71 -4.12
CA LEU A 227 -14.80 1.53 -5.44
C LEU A 227 -13.59 0.58 -5.31
N GLU A 228 -13.43 -0.30 -6.29
CA GLU A 228 -12.20 -1.04 -6.55
C GLU A 228 -11.99 -1.12 -8.06
N TYR A 229 -10.75 -0.99 -8.50
CA TYR A 229 -10.36 -1.08 -9.90
C TYR A 229 -8.98 -1.74 -10.04
N GLU A 230 -8.77 -2.45 -11.13
CA GLU A 230 -7.49 -3.12 -11.43
C GLU A 230 -6.52 -2.21 -12.18
N ASN A 231 -7.06 -1.22 -12.91
CA ASN A 231 -6.25 -0.25 -13.64
C ASN A 231 -7.00 1.08 -13.83
N ARG A 232 -6.24 2.14 -14.15
CA ARG A 232 -6.75 3.48 -14.38
C ARG A 232 -6.05 4.14 -15.55
N CYS A 233 -6.81 4.69 -16.47
CA CYS A 233 -6.26 5.45 -17.57
C CYS A 233 -5.78 6.83 -17.12
N TYR A 234 -4.51 7.17 -17.36
CA TYR A 234 -3.96 8.48 -16.99
C TYR A 234 -4.56 9.65 -17.79
N ALA A 235 -5.00 9.40 -19.03
CA ALA A 235 -5.49 10.44 -19.91
C ALA A 235 -6.94 10.86 -19.59
N CYS A 236 -7.85 9.89 -19.50
CA CYS A 236 -9.27 10.17 -19.27
C CYS A 236 -9.77 9.83 -17.86
N GLN A 237 -8.90 9.24 -17.03
CA GLN A 237 -9.18 8.84 -15.65
C GLN A 237 -10.26 7.75 -15.50
N SER A 238 -10.64 7.08 -16.59
CA SER A 238 -11.54 5.91 -16.53
C SER A 238 -10.88 4.72 -15.86
N PHE A 239 -11.68 3.90 -15.21
CA PHE A 239 -11.25 2.70 -14.51
C PHE A 239 -11.51 1.44 -15.33
N ASP A 240 -10.62 0.46 -15.24
CA ASP A 240 -10.74 -0.87 -15.86
C ASP A 240 -10.93 -0.83 -17.39
N THR A 241 -10.37 0.21 -18.03
CA THR A 241 -10.49 0.45 -19.47
C THR A 241 -9.16 0.26 -20.22
N LEU A 242 -8.10 -0.17 -19.52
CA LEU A 242 -6.81 -0.44 -20.14
C LEU A 242 -6.78 -1.87 -20.67
N SER A 243 -6.51 -2.00 -21.97
CA SER A 243 -6.37 -3.26 -22.69
C SER A 243 -4.97 -3.39 -23.28
N TYR A 244 -4.46 -4.62 -23.32
CA TYR A 244 -3.18 -4.93 -23.96
C TYR A 244 -3.38 -5.37 -25.41
N CYS A 245 -2.49 -4.95 -26.26
CA CYS A 245 -2.47 -5.43 -27.62
C CYS A 245 -2.17 -6.94 -27.69
N GLU A 246 -2.93 -7.70 -28.47
CA GLU A 246 -2.71 -9.14 -28.68
C GLU A 246 -1.30 -9.49 -29.24
N ASN A 247 -0.64 -8.53 -29.90
CA ASN A 247 0.72 -8.67 -30.38
C ASN A 247 1.78 -8.09 -29.44
N ASP A 248 1.40 -7.80 -28.18
CA ASP A 248 2.30 -7.32 -27.10
C ASP A 248 3.05 -6.02 -27.43
N CYS A 249 2.48 -5.16 -28.29
CA CYS A 249 3.11 -3.92 -28.71
C CYS A 249 2.78 -2.72 -27.81
N GLY A 250 1.85 -2.87 -26.87
CA GLY A 250 1.53 -1.82 -25.90
C GLY A 250 0.18 -1.98 -25.23
N GLU A 251 -0.08 -1.06 -24.33
CA GLU A 251 -1.34 -0.92 -23.59
C GLU A 251 -2.11 0.31 -24.10
N PHE A 252 -3.41 0.23 -24.19
CA PHE A 252 -4.27 1.32 -24.61
C PHE A 252 -5.57 1.36 -23.81
N CYS A 253 -6.17 2.53 -23.74
CA CYS A 253 -7.45 2.74 -23.08
C CYS A 253 -8.60 2.58 -24.07
N ASP A 254 -9.55 1.71 -23.76
CA ASP A 254 -10.73 1.45 -24.60
C ASP A 254 -11.67 2.68 -24.70
N GLU A 255 -11.64 3.55 -23.69
CA GLU A 255 -12.50 4.73 -23.61
C GLU A 255 -11.98 5.92 -24.44
N CYS A 256 -10.69 6.26 -24.34
CA CYS A 256 -10.13 7.44 -25.00
C CYS A 256 -9.12 7.13 -26.11
N GLY A 257 -8.74 5.89 -26.27
CA GLY A 257 -7.75 5.44 -27.27
C GLY A 257 -6.30 5.85 -26.97
N GLN A 258 -6.03 6.53 -25.86
CA GLN A 258 -4.66 6.86 -25.46
C GLN A 258 -3.96 5.61 -24.94
N GLY A 259 -2.68 5.46 -25.26
CA GLY A 259 -1.90 4.29 -24.86
C GLY A 259 -0.41 4.56 -24.75
N SER A 260 0.28 3.63 -24.09
CA SER A 260 1.73 3.56 -24.05
C SER A 260 2.20 2.47 -25.01
N TRP A 261 2.93 2.85 -26.03
CA TRP A 261 3.49 1.94 -27.00
C TRP A 261 4.98 1.72 -26.72
N GLN A 262 5.43 0.47 -26.80
CA GLN A 262 6.85 0.16 -26.56
C GLN A 262 7.73 0.74 -27.67
N ASN A 263 7.18 0.86 -28.90
CA ASN A 263 7.92 1.35 -30.04
C ASN A 263 6.93 1.81 -31.14
N GLU A 264 7.07 3.04 -31.64
CA GLU A 264 6.23 3.60 -32.70
C GLU A 264 6.31 2.78 -34.01
N VAL A 265 7.44 2.14 -34.27
CA VAL A 265 7.64 1.29 -35.46
C VAL A 265 6.87 -0.02 -35.33
N GLU A 266 6.86 -0.63 -34.17
CA GLU A 266 6.09 -1.87 -33.91
C GLU A 266 4.59 -1.61 -33.95
N MET A 267 4.14 -0.43 -33.49
CA MET A 267 2.76 0.01 -33.62
C MET A 267 2.35 0.14 -35.10
N ALA A 268 3.23 0.71 -35.95
CA ALA A 268 2.97 0.90 -37.37
C ALA A 268 2.93 -0.42 -38.15
N GLU A 269 3.65 -1.45 -37.69
CA GLU A 269 3.71 -2.79 -38.32
C GLU A 269 2.59 -3.72 -37.81
N CYS A 270 1.94 -3.40 -36.71
CA CYS A 270 0.87 -4.22 -36.14
C CYS A 270 -0.43 -4.07 -36.95
N GLN A 271 -0.71 -5.01 -37.84
CA GLN A 271 -1.87 -5.01 -38.75
C GLN A 271 -3.24 -5.12 -38.06
N THR A 272 -3.28 -5.38 -36.75
CA THR A 272 -4.51 -5.58 -35.96
C THR A 272 -4.98 -4.34 -35.22
N HIS A 273 -4.20 -3.23 -35.23
CA HIS A 273 -4.60 -2.00 -34.57
C HIS A 273 -5.61 -1.19 -35.37
N SER A 274 -6.87 -1.38 -35.06
CA SER A 274 -7.87 -0.32 -35.23
C SER A 274 -8.07 0.34 -33.88
N VAL A 275 -7.51 1.53 -33.67
CA VAL A 275 -7.76 2.33 -32.46
C VAL A 275 -9.20 2.83 -32.56
N VAL A 276 -10.09 2.29 -31.74
CA VAL A 276 -11.45 2.79 -31.61
C VAL A 276 -11.42 3.92 -30.59
N LEU A 277 -11.48 5.16 -31.03
CA LEU A 277 -11.65 6.29 -30.13
C LEU A 277 -13.11 6.39 -29.68
N ALA A 278 -13.32 6.86 -28.46
CA ALA A 278 -14.60 7.01 -27.74
C ALA A 278 -15.72 7.78 -28.47
N ASN A 279 -15.54 8.17 -29.73
CA ASN A 279 -16.53 8.86 -30.56
C ASN A 279 -16.82 8.09 -31.88
N GLU A 280 -16.72 6.78 -31.90
CA GLU A 280 -16.97 5.96 -33.09
C GLU A 280 -16.11 6.32 -34.33
N LYS A 281 -15.01 7.03 -34.16
CA LYS A 281 -14.07 7.30 -35.25
C LYS A 281 -13.02 6.21 -35.29
N THR A 282 -13.09 5.37 -36.31
CA THR A 282 -12.00 4.46 -36.65
C THR A 282 -10.90 5.30 -37.31
N TYR A 283 -9.72 5.36 -36.71
CA TYR A 283 -8.56 5.98 -37.37
C TYR A 283 -7.79 4.90 -38.12
N THR A 284 -7.44 5.22 -39.36
CA THR A 284 -6.51 4.40 -40.10
C THR A 284 -5.08 4.61 -39.58
N GLN A 285 -4.20 3.66 -39.84
CA GLN A 285 -2.79 3.71 -39.43
C GLN A 285 -2.08 5.05 -39.78
N GLU A 286 -2.47 5.68 -40.91
CA GLU A 286 -1.94 6.98 -41.37
C GLU A 286 -2.44 8.17 -40.51
N GLU A 287 -3.61 8.07 -39.92
CA GLU A 287 -4.20 9.14 -39.08
C GLU A 287 -3.65 9.11 -37.67
N ALA A 288 -3.27 7.93 -37.14
CA ALA A 288 -2.66 7.77 -35.82
C ALA A 288 -1.23 8.32 -35.74
N LEU A 289 -0.51 8.41 -36.85
CA LEU A 289 0.86 8.95 -36.93
C LEU A 289 0.93 10.48 -37.04
N ASN A 290 -0.21 11.19 -37.16
CA ASN A 290 -0.27 12.64 -37.35
C ASN A 290 -0.94 13.39 -36.19
N VAL A 291 -1.16 12.74 -35.04
CA VAL A 291 -1.61 13.32 -33.78
C VAL A 291 -0.48 13.21 -32.77
#